data_50f062e383882912775ebf9beb2f747f
#
_entry.id   50f062e383882912775ebf9beb2f747f
#
_cell.length_a   1.000
_cell.length_b   1.000
_cell.length_c   1.000
_cell.angle_alpha   90.00
_cell.angle_beta   90.00
_cell.angle_gamma   90.00
#
_symmetry.space_group_name_H-M   'P 1'
#
loop_
_entity.id
_entity.type
_entity.pdbx_description
1 polymer ?
#
loop_
_entity_poly.entity_id
_entity_poly.type
_entity_poly.pdbx_seq_one_letter_code
_entity_poly.pdbx_strand_id
1 'polypeptide(L)'
;AREFTEVLSSTRFKRTFNVQKVNTGTKKVRSGKMAQVDPNFFDIFTLKFLKGNAKTALENPAGLVLSSSQANTYFGKEDAYGKTLEIEGFGTYTVSGIIEDVPQNSHFQFDMFSSLANNEEAKSQSWMSGSFQTYLLLDKNTSSEALEKKLPVIAKKYMGSEVNAGFGMSFEEFLSKGNSIGLFLQPLTKIHLYSNFTNPDLSAGGDIKTVYMFGAIALFMLLIACINFMNLSTAGASKRLKEIGMRKVLGSAKKQLVVQFLAESFLVTLVAMVLGVAMVFVALPYFNDLSGKSLDWQLIVKPLNILLFIVLTLFISLLAGAYPAFFMSSFKPL
;
A
#
# COMPACT_ATOMS: atom_id res chain seq x y z
N ALA A 1 -7.91 7.61 24.36
CA ALA A 1 -6.50 7.95 24.63
C ALA A 1 -6.26 8.29 26.12
N ARG A 2 -7.05 9.18 26.74
CA ARG A 2 -6.80 9.66 28.12
C ARG A 2 -6.84 8.57 29.21
N GLU A 3 -7.46 7.43 28.97
CA GLU A 3 -7.58 6.32 29.94
C GLU A 3 -6.44 5.30 29.83
N PHE A 4 -5.59 5.41 28.81
CA PHE A 4 -4.50 4.48 28.57
C PHE A 4 -3.18 5.24 28.56
N THR A 5 -2.30 4.91 29.48
CA THR A 5 -0.95 5.48 29.57
C THR A 5 -0.07 5.11 28.40
N GLU A 6 -0.40 4.02 27.73
CA GLU A 6 0.29 3.49 26.55
C GLU A 6 -0.01 4.28 25.28
N VAL A 7 -1.07 5.13 25.29
CA VAL A 7 -1.47 5.93 24.13
C VAL A 7 -0.87 7.33 24.25
N LEU A 8 0.13 7.61 23.44
CA LEU A 8 0.82 8.90 23.41
C LEU A 8 -0.05 10.00 22.79
N SER A 9 -0.75 9.68 21.71
CA SER A 9 -1.63 10.62 21.01
C SER A 9 -2.73 9.87 20.26
N SER A 10 -3.79 10.59 19.94
CA SER A 10 -4.87 10.07 19.08
C SER A 10 -5.36 11.15 18.14
N THR A 11 -5.80 10.75 16.94
CA THR A 11 -6.41 11.64 15.98
C THR A 11 -7.60 10.95 15.32
N ARG A 12 -8.64 11.71 15.08
CA ARG A 12 -9.83 11.26 14.35
C ARG A 12 -9.81 11.78 12.94
N PHE A 13 -10.47 11.05 12.11
CA PHE A 13 -10.60 11.31 10.70
C PHE A 13 -12.02 10.95 10.26
N LYS A 14 -12.62 11.83 9.44
CA LYS A 14 -13.93 11.63 8.82
C LYS A 14 -13.85 11.97 7.33
N ARG A 15 -14.24 11.04 6.48
CA ARG A 15 -14.37 11.29 5.04
C ARG A 15 -15.62 12.10 4.76
N THR A 16 -15.52 13.01 3.81
CA THR A 16 -16.68 13.70 3.23
C THR A 16 -17.11 13.00 1.94
N PHE A 17 -18.33 12.47 1.93
CA PHE A 17 -18.80 11.56 0.87
C PHE A 17 -19.24 12.27 -0.41
N ASN A 18 -19.67 13.52 -0.34
CA ASN A 18 -20.25 14.20 -1.49
C ASN A 18 -19.21 15.04 -2.23
N VAL A 19 -19.24 14.93 -3.54
CA VAL A 19 -18.50 15.86 -4.40
C VAL A 19 -19.14 17.22 -4.30
N GLN A 20 -18.42 18.14 -3.69
CA GLN A 20 -18.88 19.51 -3.52
C GLN A 20 -18.41 20.39 -4.67
N LYS A 21 -19.09 21.49 -4.91
CA LYS A 21 -18.56 22.55 -5.75
C LYS A 21 -17.75 23.50 -4.88
N VAL A 22 -16.60 23.88 -5.38
CA VAL A 22 -15.72 24.85 -4.75
C VAL A 22 -15.74 26.13 -5.57
N ASN A 23 -16.05 27.22 -4.89
CA ASN A 23 -16.02 28.56 -5.46
C ASN A 23 -14.78 29.29 -4.95
N THR A 24 -13.89 29.63 -5.86
CA THR A 24 -12.65 30.37 -5.55
C THR A 24 -12.79 31.89 -5.74
N GLY A 25 -14.03 32.38 -5.91
CA GLY A 25 -14.30 33.76 -6.28
C GLY A 25 -14.22 33.99 -7.79
N THR A 26 -13.35 33.34 -8.50
CA THR A 26 -13.14 33.49 -9.96
C THR A 26 -13.71 32.30 -10.76
N LYS A 27 -13.76 31.11 -10.14
CA LYS A 27 -14.18 29.87 -10.79
C LYS A 27 -15.03 29.02 -9.85
N LYS A 28 -15.99 28.29 -10.43
CA LYS A 28 -16.65 27.16 -9.74
C LYS A 28 -16.09 25.88 -10.30
N VAL A 29 -15.44 25.09 -9.45
CA VAL A 29 -14.75 23.87 -9.82
C VAL A 29 -15.30 22.71 -8.99
N ARG A 30 -15.27 21.50 -9.52
CA ARG A 30 -15.61 20.30 -8.76
C ARG A 30 -14.59 20.11 -7.63
N SER A 31 -15.08 19.83 -6.42
CA SER A 31 -14.24 19.56 -5.27
C SER A 31 -13.37 18.31 -5.50
N GLY A 32 -12.17 18.34 -4.98
CA GLY A 32 -11.38 17.14 -4.69
C GLY A 32 -11.97 16.35 -3.51
N LYS A 33 -11.31 15.25 -3.16
CA LYS A 33 -11.67 14.44 -2.00
C LYS A 33 -11.28 15.16 -0.72
N MET A 34 -12.23 15.41 0.17
CA MET A 34 -12.01 16.11 1.43
C MET A 34 -12.10 15.16 2.62
N ALA A 35 -11.19 15.34 3.56
CA ALA A 35 -11.24 14.75 4.89
C ALA A 35 -11.34 15.84 5.96
N GLN A 36 -12.16 15.60 6.98
CA GLN A 36 -12.14 16.37 8.21
C GLN A 36 -11.32 15.62 9.25
N VAL A 37 -10.37 16.28 9.88
CA VAL A 37 -9.40 15.66 10.80
C VAL A 37 -9.25 16.49 12.07
N ASP A 38 -8.82 15.85 13.16
CA ASP A 38 -8.45 16.59 14.36
C ASP A 38 -7.22 17.50 14.09
N PRO A 39 -7.09 18.64 14.78
CA PRO A 39 -5.99 19.60 14.54
C PRO A 39 -4.58 18.98 14.62
N ASN A 40 -4.39 17.93 15.44
CA ASN A 40 -3.13 17.23 15.62
C ASN A 40 -2.87 16.11 14.60
N PHE A 41 -3.66 16.02 13.54
CA PHE A 41 -3.55 14.96 12.52
C PHE A 41 -2.14 14.91 11.90
N PHE A 42 -1.57 16.07 11.59
CA PHE A 42 -0.26 16.16 10.97
C PHE A 42 0.92 15.91 11.93
N ASP A 43 0.68 15.84 13.24
CA ASP A 43 1.67 15.38 14.21
C ASP A 43 1.85 13.85 14.17
N ILE A 44 0.77 13.13 13.80
CA ILE A 44 0.77 11.67 13.68
C ILE A 44 1.12 11.23 12.26
N PHE A 45 0.54 11.88 11.25
CA PHE A 45 0.76 11.59 9.84
C PHE A 45 1.68 12.65 9.20
N THR A 46 2.94 12.29 9.04
CA THR A 46 3.97 13.18 8.51
C THR A 46 3.80 13.38 7.00
N LEU A 47 2.97 14.34 6.62
CA LEU A 47 2.87 14.81 5.24
C LEU A 47 3.78 16.02 5.06
N LYS A 48 4.49 16.11 3.93
CA LYS A 48 5.43 17.19 3.68
C LYS A 48 4.72 18.47 3.30
N PHE A 49 4.83 19.49 4.15
CA PHE A 49 4.32 20.83 3.89
C PHE A 49 5.25 21.58 2.94
N LEU A 50 4.69 22.11 1.87
CA LEU A 50 5.35 23.04 0.94
C LEU A 50 5.19 24.47 1.42
N LYS A 51 4.03 24.80 2.02
CA LYS A 51 3.71 26.09 2.63
C LYS A 51 2.85 25.89 3.88
N GLY A 52 2.99 26.80 4.83
CA GLY A 52 2.30 26.69 6.12
C GLY A 52 3.07 25.85 7.13
N ASN A 53 2.44 25.56 8.26
CA ASN A 53 3.03 24.78 9.34
C ASN A 53 2.07 23.67 9.77
N ALA A 54 2.57 22.45 9.82
CA ALA A 54 1.81 21.25 10.18
C ALA A 54 1.06 21.38 11.53
N LYS A 55 1.70 22.02 12.54
CA LYS A 55 1.14 22.16 13.88
C LYS A 55 -0.02 23.15 13.95
N THR A 56 0.04 24.22 13.17
CA THR A 56 -0.94 25.33 13.28
C THR A 56 -1.94 25.39 12.15
N ALA A 57 -1.73 24.63 11.06
CA ALA A 57 -2.55 24.72 9.87
C ALA A 57 -4.05 24.43 10.11
N LEU A 58 -4.39 23.58 11.08
CA LEU A 58 -5.78 23.21 11.42
C LEU A 58 -6.23 23.69 12.81
N GLU A 59 -5.45 24.55 13.50
CA GLU A 59 -5.89 25.17 14.75
C GLU A 59 -7.08 26.11 14.54
N ASN A 60 -7.04 26.86 13.43
CA ASN A 60 -8.21 27.64 13.02
C ASN A 60 -9.26 26.68 12.44
N PRO A 61 -10.49 26.66 12.97
CA PRO A 61 -11.58 25.84 12.44
C PRO A 61 -11.91 26.06 10.96
N ALA A 62 -11.66 27.28 10.45
CA ALA A 62 -11.79 27.61 9.03
C ALA A 62 -10.52 27.36 8.20
N GLY A 63 -9.49 26.73 8.81
CA GLY A 63 -8.27 26.34 8.11
C GLY A 63 -8.51 25.18 7.14
N LEU A 64 -7.86 25.26 5.97
CA LEU A 64 -7.89 24.22 4.94
C LEU A 64 -6.47 23.95 4.44
N VAL A 65 -6.07 22.70 4.46
CA VAL A 65 -4.81 22.26 3.85
C VAL A 65 -5.13 21.62 2.50
N LEU A 66 -4.45 22.06 1.45
CA LEU A 66 -4.61 21.55 0.08
C LEU A 66 -3.38 20.73 -0.33
N SER A 67 -3.61 19.70 -1.13
CA SER A 67 -2.52 19.08 -1.89
C SER A 67 -2.03 20.04 -2.98
N SER A 68 -0.79 19.86 -3.43
CA SER A 68 -0.17 20.69 -4.48
C SER A 68 -0.98 20.67 -5.77
N SER A 69 -1.39 19.50 -6.21
CA SER A 69 -2.22 19.32 -7.41
C SER A 69 -3.58 20.02 -7.28
N GLN A 70 -4.20 19.94 -6.10
CA GLN A 70 -5.48 20.57 -5.86
C GLN A 70 -5.37 22.10 -5.77
N ALA A 71 -4.31 22.62 -5.14
CA ALA A 71 -4.02 24.05 -5.12
C ALA A 71 -3.84 24.60 -6.54
N ASN A 72 -3.11 23.90 -7.40
CA ASN A 72 -2.97 24.26 -8.82
C ASN A 72 -4.30 24.20 -9.59
N THR A 73 -5.16 23.23 -9.29
CA THR A 73 -6.49 23.11 -9.93
C THR A 73 -7.38 24.32 -9.60
N TYR A 74 -7.34 24.79 -8.37
CA TYR A 74 -8.19 25.90 -7.90
C TYR A 74 -7.64 27.27 -8.28
N PHE A 75 -6.36 27.49 -8.13
CA PHE A 75 -5.71 28.80 -8.25
C PHE A 75 -4.75 28.93 -9.43
N GLY A 76 -4.51 27.82 -10.17
CA GLY A 76 -3.56 27.82 -11.29
C GLY A 76 -2.13 28.05 -10.81
N LYS A 77 -1.45 29.05 -11.41
CA LYS A 77 -0.08 29.45 -11.04
C LYS A 77 -0.01 30.43 -9.87
N GLU A 78 -1.16 30.91 -9.40
CA GLU A 78 -1.19 31.84 -8.29
C GLU A 78 -0.93 31.15 -6.95
N ASP A 79 -0.33 31.90 -6.02
CA ASP A 79 -0.15 31.37 -4.67
C ASP A 79 -1.49 31.16 -3.98
N ALA A 80 -1.79 29.92 -3.65
CA ALA A 80 -3.03 29.54 -2.98
C ALA A 80 -2.99 29.84 -1.47
N TYR A 81 -1.80 29.94 -0.85
CA TYR A 81 -1.65 30.12 0.59
C TYR A 81 -2.28 31.46 1.05
N GLY A 82 -3.10 31.42 2.09
CA GLY A 82 -3.82 32.58 2.62
C GLY A 82 -5.07 32.99 1.85
N LYS A 83 -5.33 32.41 0.67
CA LYS A 83 -6.56 32.69 -0.07
C LYS A 83 -7.78 31.99 0.53
N THR A 84 -8.95 32.57 0.31
CA THR A 84 -10.22 32.01 0.72
C THR A 84 -10.91 31.28 -0.42
N LEU A 85 -11.66 30.26 -0.08
CA LEU A 85 -12.55 29.53 -0.98
C LEU A 85 -13.82 29.11 -0.23
N GLU A 86 -14.90 28.96 -0.95
CA GLU A 86 -16.17 28.50 -0.41
C GLU A 86 -16.45 27.08 -0.92
N ILE A 87 -16.72 26.16 0.02
CA ILE A 87 -17.10 24.78 -0.28
C ILE A 87 -18.61 24.65 -0.04
N GLU A 88 -19.35 24.33 -1.11
CA GLU A 88 -20.82 24.20 -1.05
C GLU A 88 -21.22 23.18 0.04
N GLY A 89 -22.06 23.60 0.97
CA GLY A 89 -22.51 22.81 2.10
C GLY A 89 -21.57 22.78 3.32
N PHE A 90 -20.37 23.39 3.23
CA PHE A 90 -19.38 23.42 4.33
C PHE A 90 -18.97 24.84 4.74
N GLY A 91 -19.21 25.85 3.89
CA GLY A 91 -18.89 27.25 4.17
C GLY A 91 -17.54 27.70 3.62
N THR A 92 -17.05 28.81 4.16
CA THR A 92 -15.82 29.48 3.68
C THR A 92 -14.62 29.01 4.49
N TYR A 93 -13.55 28.67 3.77
CA TYR A 93 -12.26 28.24 4.32
C TYR A 93 -11.13 29.14 3.85
N THR A 94 -10.09 29.24 4.67
CA THR A 94 -8.82 29.88 4.31
C THR A 94 -7.74 28.83 4.12
N VAL A 95 -7.01 28.87 3.02
CA VAL A 95 -5.90 27.96 2.76
C VAL A 95 -4.77 28.24 3.75
N SER A 96 -4.64 27.40 4.76
CA SER A 96 -3.67 27.51 5.87
C SER A 96 -2.43 26.63 5.66
N GLY A 97 -2.43 25.80 4.62
CA GLY A 97 -1.29 24.97 4.26
C GLY A 97 -1.39 24.38 2.86
N ILE A 98 -0.24 24.11 2.28
CA ILE A 98 -0.11 23.36 1.02
C ILE A 98 0.86 22.22 1.28
N ILE A 99 0.46 20.99 1.01
CA ILE A 99 1.26 19.77 1.15
C ILE A 99 1.62 19.18 -0.20
N GLU A 100 2.67 18.37 -0.25
CA GLU A 100 2.87 17.46 -1.39
C GLU A 100 1.64 16.55 -1.55
N ASP A 101 1.39 16.09 -2.77
CA ASP A 101 0.28 15.17 -3.01
C ASP A 101 0.46 13.91 -2.16
N VAL A 102 -0.65 13.43 -1.61
CA VAL A 102 -0.61 12.22 -0.77
C VAL A 102 -0.11 11.05 -1.60
N PRO A 103 0.91 10.31 -1.13
CA PRO A 103 1.46 9.19 -1.88
C PRO A 103 0.39 8.14 -2.19
N GLN A 104 0.40 7.60 -3.40
CA GLN A 104 -0.62 6.64 -3.86
C GLN A 104 -0.66 5.33 -3.08
N ASN A 105 0.43 4.98 -2.41
CA ASN A 105 0.50 3.83 -1.50
C ASN A 105 -0.01 4.14 -0.09
N SER A 106 -0.53 5.34 0.15
CA SER A 106 -1.23 5.66 1.39
C SER A 106 -2.62 5.00 1.41
N HIS A 107 -3.05 4.56 2.61
CA HIS A 107 -4.37 3.99 2.82
C HIS A 107 -5.49 5.04 2.76
N PHE A 108 -5.16 6.32 2.80
CA PHE A 108 -6.10 7.42 2.53
C PHE A 108 -5.61 8.25 1.33
N GLN A 109 -6.57 8.72 0.54
CA GLN A 109 -6.32 9.48 -0.69
C GLN A 109 -7.22 10.71 -0.68
N PHE A 110 -6.72 11.81 -0.11
CA PHE A 110 -7.43 13.06 0.01
C PHE A 110 -6.61 14.21 -0.53
N ASP A 111 -7.33 15.15 -1.14
CA ASP A 111 -6.76 16.34 -1.76
C ASP A 111 -6.86 17.55 -0.84
N MET A 112 -7.76 17.46 0.16
CA MET A 112 -8.08 18.55 1.09
C MET A 112 -8.28 18.02 2.49
N PHE A 113 -7.76 18.75 3.48
CA PHE A 113 -7.93 18.47 4.90
C PHE A 113 -8.45 19.71 5.61
N SER A 114 -9.58 19.58 6.31
CA SER A 114 -10.17 20.62 7.15
C SER A 114 -10.25 20.17 8.60
N SER A 115 -10.44 21.14 9.51
CA SER A 115 -10.54 20.85 10.94
C SER A 115 -11.89 20.22 11.30
N LEU A 116 -11.88 19.22 12.19
CA LEU A 116 -13.07 18.64 12.82
C LEU A 116 -13.70 19.59 13.86
N ALA A 117 -13.04 20.67 14.25
CA ALA A 117 -13.52 21.56 15.33
C ALA A 117 -14.92 22.15 15.06
N ASN A 118 -15.28 22.36 13.77
CA ASN A 118 -16.60 22.84 13.35
C ASN A 118 -17.63 21.73 13.10
N ASN A 119 -17.26 20.47 13.26
CA ASN A 119 -18.17 19.37 13.01
C ASN A 119 -18.97 19.04 14.27
N GLU A 120 -20.31 19.21 14.23
CA GLU A 120 -21.18 18.94 15.37
C GLU A 120 -21.14 17.46 15.83
N GLU A 121 -21.00 16.52 14.90
CA GLU A 121 -20.85 15.11 15.26
C GLU A 121 -19.55 14.84 16.03
N ALA A 122 -18.49 15.63 15.76
CA ALA A 122 -17.22 15.49 16.48
C ALA A 122 -17.31 15.90 17.96
N LYS A 123 -18.34 16.66 18.32
CA LYS A 123 -18.67 17.07 19.70
C LYS A 123 -19.56 16.04 20.41
N SER A 124 -20.17 15.12 19.67
CA SER A 124 -21.00 14.05 20.23
C SER A 124 -20.18 13.14 21.15
N GLN A 125 -20.78 12.75 22.25
CA GLN A 125 -20.21 11.78 23.19
C GLN A 125 -20.65 10.33 22.91
N SER A 126 -21.42 10.10 21.85
CA SER A 126 -21.87 8.76 21.48
C SER A 126 -20.69 7.88 21.02
N TRP A 127 -20.57 6.73 21.62
CA TRP A 127 -19.58 5.71 21.28
C TRP A 127 -20.11 4.70 20.25
N MET A 128 -21.41 4.72 19.97
CA MET A 128 -22.04 3.89 18.94
C MET A 128 -22.05 4.57 17.57
N SER A 129 -21.60 5.82 17.49
CA SER A 129 -21.45 6.51 16.21
C SER A 129 -20.24 5.95 15.44
N GLY A 130 -20.50 5.35 14.28
CA GLY A 130 -19.46 4.87 13.34
C GLY A 130 -18.89 5.94 12.43
N SER A 131 -19.07 7.24 12.72
CA SER A 131 -18.73 8.34 11.80
C SER A 131 -17.24 8.65 11.68
N PHE A 132 -16.40 8.12 12.58
CA PHE A 132 -14.99 8.48 12.67
C PHE A 132 -14.09 7.25 12.67
N GLN A 133 -12.98 7.32 11.89
CA GLN A 133 -11.84 6.45 12.10
C GLN A 133 -10.93 7.12 13.12
N THR A 134 -10.51 6.36 14.14
CA THR A 134 -9.62 6.85 15.19
C THR A 134 -8.28 6.15 15.08
N TYR A 135 -7.22 6.94 14.97
CA TYR A 135 -5.85 6.45 14.99
C TYR A 135 -5.23 6.72 16.35
N LEU A 136 -4.48 5.74 16.83
CA LEU A 136 -3.76 5.82 18.10
C LEU A 136 -2.26 5.73 17.83
N LEU A 137 -1.51 6.67 18.37
CA LEU A 137 -0.06 6.58 18.45
C LEU A 137 0.31 5.94 19.79
N LEU A 138 0.85 4.73 19.73
CA LEU A 138 1.26 3.99 20.92
C LEU A 138 2.72 4.25 21.27
N ASP A 139 3.06 4.10 22.54
CA ASP A 139 4.45 4.03 22.96
C ASP A 139 5.15 2.83 22.30
N LYS A 140 6.42 3.00 21.93
CA LYS A 140 7.22 1.97 21.21
C LYS A 140 7.36 0.66 21.97
N ASN A 141 7.26 0.70 23.29
CA ASN A 141 7.41 -0.47 24.15
C ASN A 141 6.05 -1.16 24.43
N THR A 142 4.97 -0.64 23.87
CA THR A 142 3.62 -1.19 24.11
C THR A 142 3.26 -2.21 23.06
N SER A 143 2.76 -3.36 23.52
CA SER A 143 2.13 -4.34 22.64
C SER A 143 0.69 -3.91 22.32
N SER A 144 0.35 -3.87 21.05
CA SER A 144 -1.03 -3.62 20.58
C SER A 144 -2.01 -4.65 21.15
N GLU A 145 -1.58 -5.91 21.29
CA GLU A 145 -2.38 -7.00 21.84
C GLU A 145 -2.68 -6.80 23.33
N ALA A 146 -1.73 -6.23 24.09
CA ALA A 146 -1.96 -5.90 25.51
C ALA A 146 -2.99 -4.79 25.69
N LEU A 147 -2.96 -3.78 24.81
CA LEU A 147 -3.96 -2.71 24.79
C LEU A 147 -5.34 -3.25 24.34
N GLU A 148 -5.37 -4.10 23.33
CA GLU A 148 -6.61 -4.68 22.78
C GLU A 148 -7.38 -5.48 23.81
N LYS A 149 -6.69 -6.21 24.72
CA LYS A 149 -7.33 -6.93 25.84
C LYS A 149 -8.06 -6.03 26.83
N LYS A 150 -7.73 -4.74 26.87
CA LYS A 150 -8.40 -3.75 27.74
C LYS A 150 -9.63 -3.12 27.08
N LEU A 151 -9.76 -3.18 25.75
CA LEU A 151 -10.84 -2.52 25.00
C LEU A 151 -12.24 -3.03 25.33
N PRO A 152 -12.50 -4.33 25.61
CA PRO A 152 -13.83 -4.80 25.99
C PRO A 152 -14.38 -4.12 27.27
N VAL A 153 -13.51 -3.83 28.23
CA VAL A 153 -13.90 -3.10 29.45
C VAL A 153 -14.34 -1.67 29.13
N ILE A 154 -13.63 -1.02 28.24
CA ILE A 154 -13.95 0.33 27.75
C ILE A 154 -15.24 0.32 26.92
N ALA A 155 -15.40 -0.66 26.03
CA ALA A 155 -16.63 -0.82 25.25
C ALA A 155 -17.84 -0.98 26.19
N LYS A 156 -17.76 -1.85 27.18
CA LYS A 156 -18.82 -2.02 28.17
C LYS A 156 -19.10 -0.72 28.94
N LYS A 157 -18.05 -0.02 29.39
CA LYS A 157 -18.17 1.23 30.18
C LYS A 157 -18.91 2.33 29.41
N TYR A 158 -18.59 2.55 28.16
CA TYR A 158 -19.10 3.68 27.39
C TYR A 158 -20.25 3.33 26.46
N MET A 159 -20.26 2.13 25.86
CA MET A 159 -21.35 1.69 24.99
C MET A 159 -22.51 1.04 25.75
N GLY A 160 -22.26 0.54 26.97
CA GLY A 160 -23.27 -0.18 27.75
C GLY A 160 -24.53 0.64 28.08
N SER A 161 -24.35 1.92 28.41
CA SER A 161 -25.48 2.84 28.65
C SER A 161 -26.27 3.14 27.38
N GLU A 162 -25.59 3.28 26.24
CA GLU A 162 -26.23 3.53 24.94
C GLU A 162 -26.98 2.29 24.44
N VAL A 163 -26.42 1.08 24.65
CA VAL A 163 -27.08 -0.20 24.35
C VAL A 163 -28.35 -0.33 25.21
N ASN A 164 -28.27 -0.02 26.49
CA ASN A 164 -29.45 -0.07 27.37
C ASN A 164 -30.52 0.92 26.92
N ALA A 165 -30.13 2.16 26.61
CA ALA A 165 -31.07 3.19 26.17
C ALA A 165 -31.71 2.87 24.80
N GLY A 166 -30.97 2.29 23.89
CA GLY A 166 -31.43 2.00 22.52
C GLY A 166 -32.16 0.66 22.37
N PHE A 167 -31.79 -0.35 23.14
CA PHE A 167 -32.30 -1.72 22.98
C PHE A 167 -33.00 -2.26 24.21
N GLY A 168 -33.04 -1.54 25.34
CA GLY A 168 -33.74 -1.95 26.57
C GLY A 168 -33.14 -3.18 27.26
N MET A 169 -31.87 -3.51 27.00
CA MET A 169 -31.20 -4.68 27.55
C MET A 169 -29.77 -4.36 27.99
N SER A 170 -29.20 -5.22 28.85
CA SER A 170 -27.81 -5.06 29.29
C SER A 170 -26.81 -5.31 28.14
N PHE A 171 -25.60 -4.80 28.28
CA PHE A 171 -24.52 -5.02 27.27
C PHE A 171 -24.21 -6.50 27.09
N GLU A 172 -24.19 -7.27 28.19
CA GLU A 172 -23.96 -8.71 28.17
C GLU A 172 -25.11 -9.47 27.51
N GLU A 173 -26.35 -9.09 27.80
CA GLU A 173 -27.52 -9.68 27.16
C GLU A 173 -27.54 -9.39 25.66
N PHE A 174 -27.17 -8.18 25.26
CA PHE A 174 -27.05 -7.79 23.86
C PHE A 174 -26.05 -8.69 23.11
N LEU A 175 -24.86 -8.94 23.69
CA LEU A 175 -23.86 -9.83 23.12
C LEU A 175 -24.30 -11.30 23.11
N SER A 176 -24.97 -11.76 24.17
CA SER A 176 -25.46 -13.17 24.28
C SER A 176 -26.51 -13.53 23.23
N LYS A 177 -27.25 -12.54 22.73
CA LYS A 177 -28.22 -12.70 21.62
C LYS A 177 -27.58 -12.76 20.24
N GLY A 178 -26.24 -12.89 20.17
CA GLY A 178 -25.49 -12.99 18.90
C GLY A 178 -25.17 -11.66 18.25
N ASN A 179 -25.46 -10.54 18.90
CA ASN A 179 -25.03 -9.23 18.41
C ASN A 179 -23.54 -9.04 18.68
N SER A 180 -22.87 -8.27 17.81
CA SER A 180 -21.47 -7.94 17.95
C SER A 180 -21.28 -6.43 17.95
N ILE A 181 -20.75 -5.91 19.03
CA ILE A 181 -20.33 -4.52 19.17
C ILE A 181 -19.07 -4.49 20.01
N GLY A 182 -18.09 -3.69 19.61
CA GLY A 182 -16.84 -3.60 20.35
C GLY A 182 -15.81 -2.73 19.65
N LEU A 183 -14.67 -2.60 20.32
CA LEU A 183 -13.51 -1.88 19.81
C LEU A 183 -12.38 -2.90 19.57
N PHE A 184 -11.69 -2.76 18.47
CA PHE A 184 -10.53 -3.57 18.12
C PHE A 184 -9.44 -2.68 17.50
N LEU A 185 -8.20 -3.12 17.59
CA LEU A 185 -7.05 -2.43 17.01
C LEU A 185 -6.63 -3.12 15.73
N GLN A 186 -6.30 -2.32 14.74
CA GLN A 186 -5.70 -2.80 13.52
C GLN A 186 -4.39 -2.06 13.26
N PRO A 187 -3.25 -2.77 13.13
CA PRO A 187 -1.99 -2.15 12.77
C PRO A 187 -2.11 -1.42 11.43
N LEU A 188 -1.56 -0.20 11.35
CA LEU A 188 -1.58 0.64 10.15
C LEU A 188 -1.08 -0.12 8.90
N THR A 189 -0.03 -0.91 9.06
CA THR A 189 0.58 -1.72 8.00
C THR A 189 -0.32 -2.84 7.45
N LYS A 190 -1.38 -3.22 8.20
CA LYS A 190 -2.33 -4.26 7.80
C LYS A 190 -3.59 -3.70 7.15
N ILE A 191 -3.86 -2.40 7.24
CA ILE A 191 -5.10 -1.80 6.74
C ILE A 191 -5.30 -2.12 5.25
N HIS A 192 -4.27 -2.00 4.42
CA HIS A 192 -4.40 -2.14 2.97
C HIS A 192 -4.78 -3.56 2.51
N LEU A 193 -4.20 -4.61 3.12
CA LEU A 193 -4.34 -5.99 2.63
C LEU A 193 -5.21 -6.89 3.51
N TYR A 194 -5.46 -6.50 4.76
CA TYR A 194 -6.13 -7.36 5.74
C TYR A 194 -7.42 -6.75 6.30
N SER A 195 -7.89 -5.63 5.75
CA SER A 195 -9.14 -5.00 6.15
C SER A 195 -10.30 -5.52 5.33
N ASN A 196 -11.31 -6.08 6.01
CA ASN A 196 -12.57 -6.54 5.41
C ASN A 196 -13.73 -5.59 5.77
N PHE A 197 -13.50 -4.28 5.69
CA PHE A 197 -14.56 -3.32 5.97
C PHE A 197 -15.59 -3.29 4.86
N THR A 198 -16.86 -3.41 5.22
CA THR A 198 -18.00 -3.39 4.27
C THR A 198 -18.20 -2.02 3.64
N ASN A 199 -17.82 -0.95 4.35
CA ASN A 199 -17.79 0.43 3.86
C ASN A 199 -16.37 0.97 3.99
N PRO A 200 -15.53 0.89 2.95
CA PRO A 200 -14.21 1.47 2.99
C PRO A 200 -14.32 3.00 2.89
N ASP A 201 -14.34 3.69 4.03
CA ASP A 201 -14.14 5.15 4.07
C ASP A 201 -12.73 5.55 3.60
N LEU A 202 -11.87 4.59 3.52
CA LEU A 202 -10.50 4.66 3.05
C LEU A 202 -10.41 4.19 1.59
N SER A 203 -9.26 4.37 0.97
CA SER A 203 -9.05 3.84 -0.39
C SER A 203 -9.35 2.33 -0.43
N ALA A 204 -9.91 1.86 -1.53
CA ALA A 204 -10.17 0.44 -1.71
C ALA A 204 -8.92 -0.38 -1.37
N GLY A 205 -9.02 -1.20 -0.34
CA GLY A 205 -7.95 -2.12 0.05
C GLY A 205 -7.74 -3.20 -0.99
N GLY A 206 -6.58 -3.84 -0.96
CA GLY A 206 -6.34 -5.11 -1.63
C GLY A 206 -6.74 -6.27 -0.72
N ASP A 207 -6.87 -7.46 -1.29
CA ASP A 207 -7.01 -8.71 -0.52
C ASP A 207 -5.69 -9.48 -0.59
N ILE A 208 -5.14 -9.83 0.58
CA ILE A 208 -3.92 -10.64 0.67
C ILE A 208 -4.04 -11.98 -0.04
N LYS A 209 -5.24 -12.56 -0.08
CA LYS A 209 -5.50 -13.81 -0.81
C LYS A 209 -5.27 -13.65 -2.31
N THR A 210 -5.67 -12.51 -2.86
CA THR A 210 -5.41 -12.16 -4.26
C THR A 210 -3.92 -12.05 -4.53
N VAL A 211 -3.15 -11.45 -3.62
CA VAL A 211 -1.68 -11.37 -3.73
C VAL A 211 -1.06 -12.76 -3.74
N TYR A 212 -1.47 -13.65 -2.81
CA TYR A 212 -0.98 -15.03 -2.78
C TYR A 212 -1.38 -15.83 -4.03
N MET A 213 -2.61 -15.65 -4.52
CA MET A 213 -3.08 -16.30 -5.74
C MET A 213 -2.23 -15.92 -6.95
N PHE A 214 -2.03 -14.63 -7.19
CA PHE A 214 -1.17 -14.18 -8.29
C PHE A 214 0.30 -14.58 -8.10
N GLY A 215 0.80 -14.55 -6.86
CA GLY A 215 2.13 -15.02 -6.53
C GLY A 215 2.32 -16.51 -6.85
N ALA A 216 1.34 -17.35 -6.51
CA ALA A 216 1.35 -18.77 -6.85
C ALA A 216 1.31 -19.00 -8.37
N ILE A 217 0.45 -18.29 -9.10
CA ILE A 217 0.38 -18.37 -10.56
C ILE A 217 1.72 -17.99 -11.18
N ALA A 218 2.34 -16.89 -10.74
CA ALA A 218 3.65 -16.45 -11.22
C ALA A 218 4.74 -17.50 -10.96
N LEU A 219 4.74 -18.11 -9.76
CA LEU A 219 5.67 -19.19 -9.41
C LEU A 219 5.48 -20.43 -10.30
N PHE A 220 4.24 -20.86 -10.53
CA PHE A 220 3.96 -21.99 -11.43
C PHE A 220 4.38 -21.71 -12.87
N MET A 221 4.11 -20.51 -13.39
CA MET A 221 4.55 -20.12 -14.73
C MET A 221 6.08 -20.14 -14.83
N LEU A 222 6.79 -19.66 -13.81
CA LEU A 222 8.25 -19.70 -13.74
C LEU A 222 8.78 -21.14 -13.73
N LEU A 223 8.19 -22.02 -12.94
CA LEU A 223 8.56 -23.44 -12.89
C LEU A 223 8.36 -24.13 -14.24
N ILE A 224 7.23 -23.90 -14.92
CA ILE A 224 6.96 -24.43 -16.25
C ILE A 224 8.01 -23.93 -17.25
N ALA A 225 8.35 -22.63 -17.20
CA ALA A 225 9.37 -22.04 -18.04
C ALA A 225 10.77 -22.66 -17.80
N CYS A 226 11.14 -22.88 -16.53
CA CYS A 226 12.39 -23.54 -16.16
C CYS A 226 12.43 -24.99 -16.66
N ILE A 227 11.37 -25.77 -16.49
CA ILE A 227 11.27 -27.16 -16.98
C ILE A 227 11.38 -27.19 -18.50
N ASN A 228 10.66 -26.30 -19.19
CA ASN A 228 10.75 -26.20 -20.65
C ASN A 228 12.16 -25.86 -21.11
N PHE A 229 12.82 -24.90 -20.48
CA PHE A 229 14.22 -24.56 -20.77
C PHE A 229 15.16 -25.74 -20.51
N MET A 230 15.02 -26.46 -19.39
CA MET A 230 15.80 -27.67 -19.10
C MET A 230 15.66 -28.72 -20.19
N ASN A 231 14.43 -28.99 -20.65
CA ASN A 231 14.14 -29.96 -21.69
C ASN A 231 14.81 -29.56 -23.02
N LEU A 232 14.65 -28.30 -23.43
CA LEU A 232 15.25 -27.78 -24.67
C LEU A 232 16.78 -27.74 -24.60
N SER A 233 17.33 -27.33 -23.46
CA SER A 233 18.78 -27.29 -23.22
C SER A 233 19.37 -28.70 -23.26
N THR A 234 18.71 -29.68 -22.65
CA THR A 234 19.16 -31.09 -22.65
C THR A 234 19.09 -31.68 -24.06
N ALA A 235 18.00 -31.43 -24.79
CA ALA A 235 17.84 -31.90 -26.17
C ALA A 235 18.90 -31.24 -27.10
N GLY A 236 19.18 -29.95 -26.93
CA GLY A 236 20.24 -29.22 -27.66
C GLY A 236 21.62 -29.74 -27.33
N ALA A 237 21.89 -30.03 -26.06
CA ALA A 237 23.17 -30.56 -25.61
C ALA A 237 23.40 -32.02 -26.08
N SER A 238 22.35 -32.82 -26.28
CA SER A 238 22.46 -34.17 -26.86
C SER A 238 23.05 -34.16 -28.25
N LYS A 239 22.80 -33.11 -29.05
CA LYS A 239 23.42 -32.93 -30.37
C LYS A 239 24.92 -32.63 -30.30
N ARG A 240 25.42 -32.13 -29.16
CA ARG A 240 26.83 -31.80 -28.88
C ARG A 240 27.58 -32.90 -28.15
N LEU A 241 26.98 -34.12 -27.94
CA LEU A 241 27.62 -35.20 -27.23
C LEU A 241 28.97 -35.62 -27.78
N LYS A 242 29.13 -35.66 -29.13
CA LYS A 242 30.40 -35.98 -29.80
C LYS A 242 31.48 -34.92 -29.46
N GLU A 243 31.13 -33.65 -29.49
CA GLU A 243 32.04 -32.56 -29.14
C GLU A 243 32.46 -32.62 -27.67
N ILE A 244 31.50 -32.85 -26.75
CA ILE A 244 31.77 -32.99 -25.32
C ILE A 244 32.65 -34.22 -25.05
N GLY A 245 32.39 -35.34 -25.76
CA GLY A 245 33.21 -36.55 -25.66
C GLY A 245 34.64 -36.29 -26.10
N MET A 246 34.85 -35.63 -27.26
CA MET A 246 36.19 -35.26 -27.74
C MET A 246 36.92 -34.35 -26.75
N ARG A 247 36.27 -33.32 -26.21
CA ARG A 247 36.88 -32.43 -25.23
C ARG A 247 37.33 -33.17 -23.96
N LYS A 248 36.55 -34.14 -23.51
CA LYS A 248 36.91 -34.98 -22.34
C LYS A 248 38.12 -35.87 -22.63
N VAL A 249 38.18 -36.49 -23.82
CA VAL A 249 39.34 -37.29 -24.22
C VAL A 249 40.61 -36.42 -24.34
N LEU A 250 40.47 -35.15 -24.77
CA LEU A 250 41.55 -34.17 -24.79
C LEU A 250 41.89 -33.56 -23.43
N GLY A 251 41.27 -34.03 -22.33
CA GLY A 251 41.65 -33.65 -20.96
C GLY A 251 40.82 -32.53 -20.32
N SER A 252 39.68 -32.12 -20.89
CA SER A 252 38.82 -31.12 -20.28
C SER A 252 38.24 -31.60 -18.95
N ALA A 253 38.43 -30.82 -17.88
CA ALA A 253 37.92 -31.13 -16.57
C ALA A 253 36.37 -31.01 -16.53
N LYS A 254 35.71 -31.92 -15.79
CA LYS A 254 34.24 -31.88 -15.59
C LYS A 254 33.72 -30.51 -15.15
N LYS A 255 34.47 -29.82 -14.26
CA LYS A 255 34.14 -28.48 -13.75
C LYS A 255 34.08 -27.44 -14.88
N GLN A 256 34.93 -27.50 -15.87
CA GLN A 256 34.93 -26.55 -17.01
C GLN A 256 33.65 -26.67 -17.83
N LEU A 257 33.18 -27.90 -18.08
CA LEU A 257 31.93 -28.15 -18.80
C LEU A 257 30.72 -27.66 -18.01
N VAL A 258 30.68 -27.91 -16.68
CA VAL A 258 29.60 -27.41 -15.80
C VAL A 258 29.54 -25.88 -15.85
N VAL A 259 30.69 -25.21 -15.68
CA VAL A 259 30.75 -23.73 -15.70
C VAL A 259 30.31 -23.21 -17.08
N GLN A 260 30.69 -23.84 -18.17
CA GLN A 260 30.28 -23.44 -19.52
C GLN A 260 28.75 -23.53 -19.67
N PHE A 261 28.12 -24.66 -19.29
CA PHE A 261 26.64 -24.81 -19.39
C PHE A 261 25.90 -23.84 -18.50
N LEU A 262 26.39 -23.58 -17.28
CA LEU A 262 25.80 -22.57 -16.41
C LEU A 262 25.94 -21.16 -16.98
N ALA A 263 27.09 -20.82 -17.59
CA ALA A 263 27.29 -19.54 -18.26
C ALA A 263 26.36 -19.36 -19.47
N GLU A 264 26.19 -20.40 -20.30
CA GLU A 264 25.22 -20.39 -21.42
C GLU A 264 23.81 -20.18 -20.91
N SER A 265 23.39 -20.89 -19.83
CA SER A 265 22.08 -20.72 -19.21
C SER A 265 21.89 -19.33 -18.61
N PHE A 266 22.94 -18.78 -18.00
CA PHE A 266 22.90 -17.42 -17.45
C PHE A 266 22.70 -16.37 -18.56
N LEU A 267 23.40 -16.46 -19.65
CA LEU A 267 23.26 -15.54 -20.76
C LEU A 267 21.83 -15.56 -21.35
N VAL A 268 21.28 -16.76 -21.57
CA VAL A 268 19.90 -16.89 -22.08
C VAL A 268 18.89 -16.31 -21.09
N THR A 269 19.05 -16.62 -19.79
CA THR A 269 18.18 -16.09 -18.75
C THR A 269 18.30 -14.56 -18.64
N LEU A 270 19.51 -14.02 -18.76
CA LEU A 270 19.75 -12.57 -18.74
C LEU A 270 19.03 -11.87 -19.91
N VAL A 271 19.17 -12.41 -21.12
CA VAL A 271 18.46 -11.87 -22.30
C VAL A 271 16.95 -11.94 -22.10
N ALA A 272 16.43 -13.08 -21.61
CA ALA A 272 15.02 -13.24 -21.33
C ALA A 272 14.52 -12.24 -20.26
N MET A 273 15.31 -12.00 -19.21
CA MET A 273 15.00 -11.02 -18.17
C MET A 273 14.93 -9.60 -18.74
N VAL A 274 15.89 -9.20 -19.55
CA VAL A 274 15.92 -7.87 -20.19
C VAL A 274 14.69 -7.69 -21.10
N LEU A 275 14.37 -8.71 -21.92
CA LEU A 275 13.17 -8.67 -22.76
C LEU A 275 11.89 -8.61 -21.92
N GLY A 276 11.80 -9.38 -20.83
CA GLY A 276 10.68 -9.35 -19.90
C GLY A 276 10.47 -7.96 -19.28
N VAL A 277 11.54 -7.33 -18.81
CA VAL A 277 11.49 -5.96 -18.28
C VAL A 277 11.07 -4.96 -19.36
N ALA A 278 11.56 -5.10 -20.57
CA ALA A 278 11.15 -4.26 -21.71
C ALA A 278 9.66 -4.42 -22.02
N MET A 279 9.13 -5.65 -22.00
CA MET A 279 7.70 -5.91 -22.18
C MET A 279 6.85 -5.28 -21.06
N VAL A 280 7.29 -5.37 -19.81
CA VAL A 280 6.63 -4.71 -18.68
C VAL A 280 6.59 -3.20 -18.90
N PHE A 281 7.68 -2.60 -19.35
CA PHE A 281 7.75 -1.17 -19.62
C PHE A 281 6.72 -0.73 -20.68
N VAL A 282 6.55 -1.51 -21.76
CA VAL A 282 5.55 -1.24 -22.80
C VAL A 282 4.13 -1.47 -22.30
N ALA A 283 3.91 -2.48 -21.46
CA ALA A 283 2.58 -2.82 -20.94
C ALA A 283 2.11 -1.91 -19.81
N LEU A 284 3.02 -1.26 -19.10
CA LEU A 284 2.74 -0.48 -17.88
C LEU A 284 1.67 0.61 -18.06
N PRO A 285 1.67 1.47 -19.12
CA PRO A 285 0.63 2.46 -19.32
C PRO A 285 -0.76 1.84 -19.50
N TYR A 286 -0.87 0.76 -20.28
CA TYR A 286 -2.14 0.04 -20.47
C TYR A 286 -2.65 -0.58 -19.16
N PHE A 287 -1.74 -1.11 -18.36
CA PHE A 287 -2.07 -1.65 -17.04
C PHE A 287 -2.57 -0.55 -16.10
N ASN A 288 -1.93 0.62 -16.09
CA ASN A 288 -2.33 1.76 -15.29
C ASN A 288 -3.74 2.23 -15.66
N ASP A 289 -4.04 2.36 -16.95
CA ASP A 289 -5.36 2.75 -17.43
C ASP A 289 -6.45 1.74 -17.00
N LEU A 290 -6.16 0.44 -17.15
CA LEU A 290 -7.11 -0.61 -16.80
C LEU A 290 -7.34 -0.75 -15.30
N SER A 291 -6.28 -0.62 -14.51
CA SER A 291 -6.32 -0.81 -13.05
C SER A 291 -6.73 0.46 -12.28
N GLY A 292 -6.75 1.62 -12.95
CA GLY A 292 -6.95 2.92 -12.31
C GLY A 292 -5.82 3.31 -11.36
N LYS A 293 -4.64 2.68 -11.50
CA LYS A 293 -3.43 2.96 -10.71
C LYS A 293 -2.44 3.75 -11.54
N SER A 294 -1.47 4.36 -10.89
CA SER A 294 -0.36 5.03 -11.56
C SER A 294 0.97 4.48 -11.01
N LEU A 295 1.30 3.27 -11.44
CA LEU A 295 2.61 2.68 -11.18
C LEU A 295 3.65 3.39 -12.04
N ASP A 296 4.73 3.86 -11.40
CA ASP A 296 5.82 4.54 -12.06
C ASP A 296 6.94 3.53 -12.42
N TRP A 297 7.50 3.65 -13.62
CA TRP A 297 8.68 2.89 -14.05
C TRP A 297 9.89 3.10 -13.12
N GLN A 298 9.94 4.23 -12.39
CA GLN A 298 10.96 4.49 -11.38
C GLN A 298 11.00 3.43 -10.27
N LEU A 299 9.90 2.73 -10.05
CA LEU A 299 9.88 1.58 -9.12
C LEU A 299 10.80 0.46 -9.59
N ILE A 300 10.87 0.21 -10.89
CA ILE A 300 11.68 -0.88 -11.47
C ILE A 300 13.18 -0.58 -11.30
N VAL A 301 13.59 0.68 -11.44
CA VAL A 301 14.99 1.10 -11.37
C VAL A 301 15.51 1.40 -9.96
N LYS A 302 14.70 1.23 -8.93
CA LYS A 302 15.18 1.37 -7.54
C LYS A 302 16.30 0.35 -7.27
N PRO A 303 17.39 0.73 -6.57
CA PRO A 303 18.55 -0.13 -6.36
C PRO A 303 18.20 -1.51 -5.78
N LEU A 304 17.25 -1.56 -4.84
CA LEU A 304 16.77 -2.81 -4.25
C LEU A 304 16.11 -3.72 -5.29
N ASN A 305 15.30 -3.17 -6.18
CA ASN A 305 14.62 -3.95 -7.22
C ASN A 305 15.58 -4.45 -8.28
N ILE A 306 16.58 -3.64 -8.66
CA ILE A 306 17.67 -4.09 -9.54
C ILE A 306 18.42 -5.26 -8.91
N LEU A 307 18.77 -5.16 -7.61
CA LEU A 307 19.41 -6.26 -6.89
C LEU A 307 18.55 -7.53 -6.89
N LEU A 308 17.24 -7.38 -6.65
CA LEU A 308 16.29 -8.51 -6.69
C LEU A 308 16.22 -9.14 -8.09
N PHE A 309 16.24 -8.36 -9.17
CA PHE A 309 16.28 -8.88 -10.54
C PHE A 309 17.58 -9.64 -10.83
N ILE A 310 18.73 -9.14 -10.35
CA ILE A 310 20.02 -9.85 -10.50
C ILE A 310 19.97 -11.17 -9.74
N VAL A 311 19.54 -11.17 -8.48
CA VAL A 311 19.42 -12.39 -7.67
C VAL A 311 18.46 -13.39 -8.30
N LEU A 312 17.31 -12.92 -8.79
CA LEU A 312 16.32 -13.75 -9.48
C LEU A 312 16.91 -14.37 -10.77
N THR A 313 17.63 -13.59 -11.58
CA THR A 313 18.29 -14.06 -12.80
C THR A 313 19.32 -15.16 -12.48
N LEU A 314 20.15 -14.95 -11.45
CA LEU A 314 21.11 -15.96 -11.00
C LEU A 314 20.42 -17.23 -10.50
N PHE A 315 19.35 -17.08 -9.73
CA PHE A 315 18.57 -18.20 -9.19
C PHE A 315 17.91 -19.03 -10.31
N ILE A 316 17.25 -18.37 -11.25
CA ILE A 316 16.61 -19.03 -12.40
C ILE A 316 17.66 -19.72 -13.28
N SER A 317 18.77 -19.06 -13.58
CA SER A 317 19.84 -19.64 -14.40
C SER A 317 20.46 -20.88 -13.76
N LEU A 318 20.61 -20.86 -12.43
CA LEU A 318 21.09 -22.00 -11.66
C LEU A 318 20.08 -23.16 -11.70
N LEU A 319 18.80 -22.90 -11.41
CA LEU A 319 17.76 -23.93 -11.44
C LEU A 319 17.62 -24.57 -12.83
N ALA A 320 17.52 -23.73 -13.85
CA ALA A 320 17.31 -24.20 -15.22
C ALA A 320 18.57 -24.82 -15.86
N GLY A 321 19.76 -24.32 -15.49
CA GLY A 321 21.03 -24.76 -16.03
C GLY A 321 21.69 -25.94 -15.28
N ALA A 322 21.32 -26.15 -14.00
CA ALA A 322 21.97 -27.17 -13.17
C ALA A 322 21.77 -28.58 -13.73
N TYR A 323 20.55 -28.95 -14.08
CA TYR A 323 20.26 -30.29 -14.57
C TYR A 323 21.01 -30.62 -15.87
N PRO A 324 20.93 -29.82 -16.95
CA PRO A 324 21.73 -30.03 -18.15
C PRO A 324 23.24 -30.08 -17.87
N ALA A 325 23.74 -29.16 -17.06
CA ALA A 325 25.17 -29.08 -16.72
C ALA A 325 25.69 -30.35 -16.03
N PHE A 326 24.98 -30.86 -15.02
CA PHE A 326 25.36 -32.08 -14.31
C PHE A 326 25.16 -33.33 -15.16
N PHE A 327 24.05 -33.44 -15.88
CA PHE A 327 23.74 -34.57 -16.74
C PHE A 327 24.81 -34.75 -17.84
N MET A 328 25.08 -33.67 -18.59
CA MET A 328 26.05 -33.72 -19.69
C MET A 328 27.50 -33.87 -19.23
N SER A 329 27.84 -33.28 -18.06
CA SER A 329 29.18 -33.44 -17.49
C SER A 329 29.45 -34.83 -16.91
N SER A 330 28.42 -35.63 -16.60
CA SER A 330 28.58 -37.00 -16.12
C SER A 330 28.72 -38.03 -17.23
N PHE A 331 28.41 -37.69 -18.48
CA PHE A 331 28.50 -38.62 -19.59
C PHE A 331 29.95 -39.14 -19.78
N LYS A 332 30.12 -40.47 -19.81
CA LYS A 332 31.43 -41.13 -20.03
C LYS A 332 31.56 -41.38 -21.55
N PRO A 333 32.60 -40.90 -22.20
CA PRO A 333 32.88 -41.32 -23.58
C PRO A 333 33.20 -42.83 -23.57
N LEU A 334 32.61 -43.56 -24.50
CA LEU A 334 32.94 -44.95 -24.77
C LEU A 334 34.32 -45.06 -25.39
#